data_b8e83f37fd50c0094e88c470a12b4b67
#
_entry.id   b8e83f37fd50c0094e88c470a12b4b67
#
_cell.length_a   1.000
_cell.length_b   1.000
_cell.length_c   1.000
_cell.angle_alpha   90.00
_cell.angle_beta   90.00
_cell.angle_gamma   90.00
#
_symmetry.space_group_name_H-M   'P 1'
#
loop_
_entity.id
_entity.type
_entity.pdbx_description
1 polymer ?
#
loop_
_entity_poly.entity_id
_entity_poly.type
_entity_poly.pdbx_seq_one_letter_code
_entity_poly.pdbx_strand_id
1 'polypeptide(L)'
;MSLTDRVRRAKHVFIIGNGGSYANAIHIQNDLIACGIKAFTLDPSTLTATANDFGYGVIFSRWLMTVGEPGDLLIALSGSGKSKNILNAIEAAELIGMDVERVFGAAQGLDMQAAEEAQLVLGHQLMRELRRNK
;
A
#
# COMPACT_ATOMS: atom_id res chain seq x y z
N MET A 1 10.34 10.33 -11.63
CA MET A 1 9.17 9.61 -12.18
C MET A 1 8.00 9.76 -11.21
N SER A 2 6.83 10.13 -11.71
CA SER A 2 5.65 10.31 -10.86
C SER A 2 5.15 8.98 -10.31
N LEU A 3 4.36 9.03 -9.24
CA LEU A 3 3.74 7.82 -8.70
C LEU A 3 2.83 7.16 -9.75
N THR A 4 2.11 7.97 -10.53
CA THR A 4 1.26 7.46 -11.61
C THR A 4 2.08 6.64 -12.63
N ASP A 5 3.24 7.14 -13.03
CA ASP A 5 4.12 6.41 -13.96
C ASP A 5 4.64 5.11 -13.33
N ARG A 6 5.00 5.16 -12.06
CA ARG A 6 5.49 3.98 -11.33
C ARG A 6 4.40 2.91 -11.22
N VAL A 7 3.16 3.34 -10.98
CA VAL A 7 1.99 2.44 -10.96
C VAL A 7 1.81 1.76 -12.33
N ARG A 8 1.89 2.53 -13.41
CA ARG A 8 1.75 1.95 -14.77
C ARG A 8 2.84 0.95 -15.11
N ARG A 9 4.06 1.17 -14.62
CA ARG A 9 5.23 0.33 -14.93
C ARG A 9 5.32 -0.91 -14.07
N ALA A 10 4.71 -0.89 -12.89
CA ALA A 10 4.75 -2.01 -11.95
C ALA A 10 4.06 -3.24 -12.53
N LYS A 11 4.62 -4.41 -12.26
CA LYS A 11 3.95 -5.68 -12.60
C LYS A 11 2.66 -5.83 -11.81
N HIS A 12 2.74 -5.58 -10.52
CA HIS A 12 1.61 -5.62 -9.58
C HIS A 12 1.80 -4.48 -8.58
N VAL A 13 0.69 -3.95 -8.09
CA VAL A 13 0.70 -2.90 -7.06
C VAL A 13 0.09 -3.47 -5.80
N PHE A 14 0.85 -3.46 -4.71
CA PHE A 14 0.38 -3.90 -3.40
C PHE A 14 0.17 -2.67 -2.52
N ILE A 15 -0.95 -2.62 -1.81
CA ILE A 15 -1.29 -1.49 -0.94
C ILE A 15 -1.51 -2.02 0.46
N ILE A 16 -0.86 -1.43 1.47
CA ILE A 16 -0.97 -1.84 2.87
C ILE A 16 -1.28 -0.64 3.76
N GLY A 17 -1.89 -0.93 4.91
CA GLY A 17 -2.20 0.05 5.93
C GLY A 17 -2.91 -0.61 7.10
N ASN A 18 -2.99 0.10 8.22
CA ASN A 18 -3.69 -0.34 9.42
C ASN A 18 -4.93 0.51 9.66
N GLY A 19 -5.99 -0.08 10.22
CA GLY A 19 -7.19 0.64 10.62
C GLY A 19 -7.81 1.44 9.47
N GLY A 20 -7.92 2.76 9.63
CA GLY A 20 -8.44 3.65 8.58
C GLY A 20 -7.58 3.62 7.31
N SER A 21 -6.26 3.45 7.46
CA SER A 21 -5.36 3.28 6.32
C SER A 21 -5.62 1.94 5.61
N TYR A 22 -6.01 0.90 6.33
CA TYR A 22 -6.42 -0.36 5.71
C TYR A 22 -7.71 -0.19 4.90
N ALA A 23 -8.68 0.54 5.43
CA ALA A 23 -9.90 0.87 4.70
C ALA A 23 -9.56 1.63 3.40
N ASN A 24 -8.64 2.59 3.48
CA ASN A 24 -8.18 3.33 2.32
C ASN A 24 -7.43 2.43 1.32
N ALA A 25 -6.65 1.48 1.81
CA ALA A 25 -5.95 0.52 0.95
C ALA A 25 -6.94 -0.29 0.11
N ILE A 26 -8.03 -0.75 0.74
CA ILE A 26 -9.10 -1.48 0.04
C ILE A 26 -9.75 -0.58 -1.01
N HIS A 27 -10.03 0.67 -0.66
CA HIS A 27 -10.65 1.63 -1.58
C HIS A 27 -9.72 1.93 -2.77
N ILE A 28 -8.44 2.17 -2.51
CA ILE A 28 -7.45 2.45 -3.55
C ILE A 28 -7.29 1.23 -4.47
N GLN A 29 -7.25 0.02 -3.91
CA GLN A 29 -7.23 -1.20 -4.70
C GLN A 29 -8.38 -1.22 -5.70
N ASN A 30 -9.60 -0.92 -5.24
CA ASN A 30 -10.78 -0.88 -6.10
C ASN A 30 -10.61 0.13 -7.23
N ASP A 31 -10.15 1.34 -6.90
CA ASP A 31 -9.95 2.40 -7.90
C ASP A 31 -8.90 2.02 -8.95
N LEU A 32 -7.80 1.40 -8.53
CA LEU A 32 -6.74 0.96 -9.44
C LEU A 32 -7.21 -0.19 -10.34
N ILE A 33 -7.96 -1.14 -9.79
CA ILE A 33 -8.55 -2.23 -10.58
C ILE A 33 -9.47 -1.66 -11.65
N ALA A 34 -10.28 -0.65 -11.30
CA ALA A 34 -11.16 0.03 -12.26
C ALA A 34 -10.39 0.69 -13.41
N CYS A 35 -9.11 1.01 -13.19
CA CYS A 35 -8.23 1.57 -14.22
C CYS A 35 -7.39 0.50 -14.95
N GLY A 36 -7.65 -0.78 -14.72
CA GLY A 36 -6.93 -1.87 -15.38
C GLY A 36 -5.59 -2.22 -14.75
N ILE A 37 -5.33 -1.74 -13.55
CA ILE A 37 -4.09 -2.02 -12.81
C ILE A 37 -4.27 -3.29 -11.97
N LYS A 38 -3.25 -4.14 -11.97
CA LYS A 38 -3.23 -5.34 -11.12
C LYS A 38 -2.85 -4.92 -9.70
N ALA A 39 -3.85 -4.60 -8.91
CA ALA A 39 -3.70 -4.06 -7.56
C ALA A 39 -4.27 -5.01 -6.52
N PHE A 40 -3.59 -5.10 -5.38
CA PHE A 40 -3.92 -6.05 -4.32
C PHE A 40 -3.70 -5.43 -2.96
N THR A 41 -4.61 -5.71 -2.03
CA THR A 41 -4.36 -5.52 -0.60
C THR A 41 -4.60 -6.84 0.13
N LEU A 42 -4.09 -6.95 1.34
CA LEU A 42 -4.19 -8.19 2.12
C LEU A 42 -5.64 -8.45 2.51
N ASP A 43 -6.16 -9.62 2.17
CA ASP A 43 -7.53 -9.97 2.53
C ASP A 43 -7.66 -10.20 4.05
N PRO A 44 -8.85 -9.97 4.62
CA PRO A 44 -9.04 -10.11 6.08
C PRO A 44 -8.77 -11.50 6.61
N SER A 45 -9.07 -12.55 5.85
CA SER A 45 -8.85 -13.93 6.30
C SER A 45 -7.36 -14.24 6.48
N THR A 46 -6.56 -13.94 5.47
CA THR A 46 -5.10 -14.12 5.56
C THR A 46 -4.51 -13.22 6.65
N LEU A 47 -5.01 -11.98 6.78
CA LEU A 47 -4.55 -11.06 7.81
C LEU A 47 -4.77 -11.62 9.21
N THR A 48 -5.99 -12.06 9.51
CA THR A 48 -6.31 -12.54 10.85
C THR A 48 -5.63 -13.87 11.17
N ALA A 49 -5.52 -14.77 10.20
CA ALA A 49 -4.81 -16.04 10.38
C ALA A 49 -3.33 -15.81 10.65
N THR A 50 -2.69 -14.96 9.86
CA THR A 50 -1.28 -14.63 10.03
C THR A 50 -1.02 -13.95 11.38
N ALA A 51 -1.89 -13.01 11.76
CA ALA A 51 -1.79 -12.33 13.05
C ALA A 51 -1.90 -13.31 14.22
N ASN A 52 -2.84 -14.25 14.14
CA ASN A 52 -3.04 -15.27 15.17
C ASN A 52 -1.84 -16.22 15.28
N ASP A 53 -1.31 -16.67 14.16
CA ASP A 53 -0.28 -17.71 14.13
C ASP A 53 1.13 -17.18 14.30
N PHE A 54 1.42 -15.99 13.80
CA PHE A 54 2.78 -15.44 13.75
C PHE A 54 2.92 -14.04 14.37
N GLY A 55 1.81 -13.38 14.66
CA GLY A 55 1.80 -12.05 15.28
C GLY A 55 1.48 -10.94 14.28
N TYR A 56 0.96 -9.85 14.80
CA TYR A 56 0.49 -8.72 14.01
C TYR A 56 1.65 -7.99 13.29
N GLY A 57 2.84 -8.02 13.87
CA GLY A 57 4.01 -7.33 13.30
C GLY A 57 4.46 -7.86 11.94
N VAL A 58 4.06 -9.08 11.57
CA VAL A 58 4.53 -9.73 10.34
C VAL A 58 3.41 -9.99 9.32
N ILE A 59 2.22 -9.45 9.53
CA ILE A 59 1.09 -9.74 8.64
C ILE A 59 1.37 -9.32 7.19
N PHE A 60 1.97 -8.16 6.99
CA PHE A 60 2.27 -7.66 5.65
C PHE A 60 3.59 -8.19 5.12
N SER A 61 4.62 -8.30 5.96
CA SER A 61 5.92 -8.78 5.50
C SER A 61 5.88 -10.24 5.05
N ARG A 62 5.18 -11.11 5.78
CA ARG A 62 5.02 -12.51 5.38
C ARG A 62 4.25 -12.63 4.07
N TRP A 63 3.20 -11.84 3.91
CA TRP A 63 2.42 -11.79 2.68
C TRP A 63 3.28 -11.41 1.49
N LEU A 64 4.02 -10.31 1.60
CA LEU A 64 4.88 -9.83 0.52
C LEU A 64 5.99 -10.83 0.19
N MET A 65 6.59 -11.48 1.19
CA MET A 65 7.62 -12.49 0.95
C MET A 65 7.08 -13.70 0.18
N THR A 66 5.78 -13.95 0.26
CA THR A 66 5.14 -15.06 -0.46
C THR A 66 4.71 -14.64 -1.87
N VAL A 67 4.09 -13.46 -2.02
CA VAL A 67 3.44 -13.07 -3.28
C VAL A 67 4.17 -11.97 -4.06
N GLY A 68 5.08 -11.25 -3.42
CA GLY A 68 5.78 -10.14 -4.07
C GLY A 68 6.91 -10.62 -4.97
N GLU A 69 7.19 -9.84 -6.01
CA GLU A 69 8.24 -10.12 -6.99
C GLU A 69 9.03 -8.84 -7.31
N PRO A 70 10.28 -8.98 -7.79
CA PRO A 70 10.99 -7.81 -8.31
C PRO A 70 10.19 -7.12 -9.42
N GLY A 71 10.13 -5.80 -9.37
CA GLY A 71 9.35 -5.03 -10.34
C GLY A 71 7.93 -4.72 -9.89
N ASP A 72 7.50 -5.25 -8.76
CA ASP A 72 6.24 -4.85 -8.12
C ASP A 72 6.42 -3.53 -7.37
N LEU A 73 5.32 -2.87 -7.07
CA LEU A 73 5.30 -1.62 -6.29
C LEU A 73 4.50 -1.84 -5.00
N LEU A 74 5.08 -1.42 -3.89
CA LEU A 74 4.37 -1.35 -2.60
C LEU A 74 4.00 0.11 -2.32
N ILE A 75 2.72 0.36 -2.08
CA ILE A 75 2.23 1.64 -1.55
C ILE A 75 1.93 1.41 -0.07
N ALA A 76 2.74 2.00 0.79
CA ALA A 76 2.63 1.82 2.24
C ALA A 76 1.97 3.05 2.87
N LEU A 77 0.74 2.87 3.35
CA LEU A 77 -0.04 3.92 3.98
C LEU A 77 0.13 3.86 5.50
N SER A 78 0.60 4.94 6.09
CA SER A 78 0.72 5.02 7.55
C SER A 78 0.58 6.47 8.00
N GLY A 79 -0.39 6.73 8.88
CA GLY A 79 -0.54 8.06 9.47
C GLY A 79 0.68 8.46 10.29
N SER A 80 1.17 7.56 11.14
CA SER A 80 2.31 7.83 12.02
C SER A 80 3.66 7.67 11.32
N GLY A 81 3.74 6.78 10.33
CA GLY A 81 4.99 6.36 9.73
C GLY A 81 5.85 5.51 10.66
N LYS A 82 5.31 5.06 11.80
CA LYS A 82 6.05 4.35 12.85
C LYS A 82 5.51 2.95 13.13
N SER A 83 4.44 2.53 12.47
CA SER A 83 3.84 1.21 12.68
C SER A 83 4.81 0.12 12.29
N LYS A 84 5.11 -0.77 13.24
CA LYS A 84 6.16 -1.78 13.06
C LYS A 84 5.86 -2.73 11.90
N ASN A 85 4.61 -3.16 11.75
CA ASN A 85 4.24 -4.05 10.64
C ASN A 85 4.41 -3.39 9.28
N ILE A 86 4.20 -2.06 9.19
CA ILE A 86 4.42 -1.31 7.95
C ILE A 86 5.92 -1.22 7.66
N LEU A 87 6.74 -0.88 8.66
CA LEU A 87 8.19 -0.79 8.49
C LEU A 87 8.80 -2.14 8.14
N ASN A 88 8.34 -3.23 8.76
CA ASN A 88 8.76 -4.59 8.43
C ASN A 88 8.41 -4.94 6.98
N ALA A 89 7.23 -4.53 6.52
CA ALA A 89 6.79 -4.76 5.14
C ALA A 89 7.66 -4.02 4.13
N ILE A 90 8.03 -2.79 4.43
CA ILE A 90 8.93 -1.99 3.58
C ILE A 90 10.29 -2.67 3.47
N GLU A 91 10.83 -3.13 4.58
CA GLU A 91 12.10 -3.87 4.60
C GLU A 91 12.01 -5.14 3.73
N ALA A 92 10.94 -5.90 3.87
CA ALA A 92 10.70 -7.10 3.05
C ALA A 92 10.62 -6.74 1.57
N ALA A 93 9.87 -5.69 1.22
CA ALA A 93 9.73 -5.23 -0.16
C ALA A 93 11.09 -4.86 -0.77
N GLU A 94 11.92 -4.15 -0.02
CA GLU A 94 13.25 -3.77 -0.48
C GLU A 94 14.15 -4.99 -0.71
N LEU A 95 14.06 -5.99 0.17
CA LEU A 95 14.79 -7.25 0.00
C LEU A 95 14.36 -8.03 -1.24
N ILE A 96 13.06 -7.97 -1.57
CA ILE A 96 12.52 -8.66 -2.76
C ILE A 96 12.94 -7.94 -4.05
N GLY A 97 13.21 -6.65 -3.99
CA GLY A 97 13.47 -5.81 -5.17
C GLY A 97 12.24 -5.09 -5.67
N MET A 98 11.28 -4.84 -4.79
CA MET A 98 10.10 -4.03 -5.09
C MET A 98 10.43 -2.54 -4.97
N ASP A 99 9.74 -1.73 -5.75
CA ASP A 99 9.70 -0.28 -5.54
C ASP A 99 8.76 0.03 -4.37
N VAL A 100 9.01 1.11 -3.64
CA VAL A 100 8.23 1.47 -2.45
C VAL A 100 7.85 2.94 -2.49
N GLU A 101 6.57 3.20 -2.28
CA GLU A 101 6.04 4.55 -2.04
C GLU A 101 5.56 4.64 -0.59
N ARG A 102 6.18 5.52 0.19
CA ARG A 102 5.82 5.77 1.59
C ARG A 102 4.85 6.93 1.68
N VAL A 103 3.61 6.65 2.06
CA VAL A 103 2.59 7.69 2.25
C VAL A 103 2.42 7.88 3.76
N PHE A 104 3.33 8.64 4.34
CA PHE A 104 3.44 8.84 5.79
C PHE A 104 2.96 10.25 6.16
N GLY A 105 1.80 10.34 6.80
CA GLY A 105 1.18 11.62 7.16
C GLY A 105 1.99 12.44 8.15
N ALA A 106 2.59 11.81 9.17
CA ALA A 106 3.38 12.50 10.18
C ALA A 106 4.61 13.20 9.58
N ALA A 107 5.21 12.63 8.54
CA ALA A 107 6.33 13.25 7.83
C ALA A 107 5.92 14.55 7.14
N GLN A 108 4.63 14.75 6.90
CA GLN A 108 4.05 15.95 6.28
C GLN A 108 3.40 16.86 7.33
N GLY A 109 3.55 16.56 8.62
CA GLY A 109 2.97 17.34 9.70
C GLY A 109 1.47 17.13 9.90
N LEU A 110 0.91 16.05 9.37
CA LEU A 110 -0.53 15.75 9.45
C LEU A 110 -0.86 14.92 10.68
N ASP A 111 -2.02 15.21 11.30
CA ASP A 111 -2.57 14.31 12.32
C ASP A 111 -3.20 13.08 11.63
N MET A 112 -3.70 12.12 12.42
CA MET A 112 -4.23 10.85 11.87
C MET A 112 -5.40 11.05 10.93
N GLN A 113 -6.33 11.94 11.25
CA GLN A 113 -7.50 12.19 10.41
C GLN A 113 -7.09 12.82 9.09
N ALA A 114 -6.27 13.87 9.15
CA ALA A 114 -5.76 14.54 7.96
C ALA A 114 -4.90 13.61 7.10
N ALA A 115 -4.12 12.72 7.73
CA ALA A 115 -3.32 11.72 7.03
C ALA A 115 -4.21 10.74 6.25
N GLU A 116 -5.29 10.25 6.87
CA GLU A 116 -6.21 9.34 6.21
C GLU A 116 -6.98 10.00 5.07
N GLU A 117 -7.39 11.26 5.25
CA GLU A 117 -8.00 12.05 4.18
C GLU A 117 -7.04 12.25 3.01
N ALA A 118 -5.79 12.58 3.30
CA ALA A 118 -4.75 12.78 2.27
C ALA A 118 -4.48 11.48 1.48
N GLN A 119 -4.52 10.32 2.13
CA GLN A 119 -4.39 9.03 1.46
C GLN A 119 -5.50 8.82 0.42
N LEU A 120 -6.73 9.14 0.80
CA LEU A 120 -7.88 8.98 -0.09
C LEU A 120 -7.79 9.95 -1.28
N VAL A 121 -7.40 11.20 -1.02
CA VAL A 121 -7.17 12.19 -2.08
C VAL A 121 -6.09 11.71 -3.05
N LEU A 122 -5.00 11.15 -2.53
CA LEU A 122 -3.94 10.59 -3.36
C LEU A 122 -4.47 9.49 -4.28
N GLY A 123 -5.25 8.58 -3.74
CA GLY A 123 -5.87 7.50 -4.52
C GLY A 123 -6.75 8.02 -5.65
N HIS A 124 -7.56 9.03 -5.36
CA HIS A 124 -8.41 9.66 -6.37
C HIS A 124 -7.61 10.41 -7.44
N GLN A 125 -6.52 11.05 -7.05
CA GLN A 125 -5.62 11.70 -8.02
C GLN A 125 -4.99 10.68 -8.96
N LEU A 126 -4.51 9.55 -8.43
CA LEU A 126 -3.99 8.45 -9.24
C LEU A 126 -5.04 7.97 -10.24
N MET A 127 -6.26 7.76 -9.79
CA MET A 127 -7.35 7.31 -10.64
C MET A 127 -7.62 8.28 -11.78
N ARG A 128 -7.67 9.58 -11.49
CA ARG A 128 -7.89 10.61 -12.51
C ARG A 128 -6.76 10.63 -13.53
N GLU A 129 -5.51 10.57 -13.08
CA GLU A 129 -4.34 10.59 -13.96
C GLU A 129 -4.25 9.34 -14.83
N LEU A 130 -4.55 8.16 -14.27
CA LEU A 130 -4.58 6.91 -15.01
C LEU A 130 -5.64 6.92 -16.11
N ARG A 131 -6.77 7.55 -15.85
CA ARG A 131 -7.87 7.66 -16.82
C ARG A 131 -7.56 8.61 -17.98
N ARG A 132 -6.82 9.70 -17.73
CA ARG A 132 -6.53 10.73 -18.72
C ARG A 132 -5.79 10.22 -19.94
N ASN A 133 -4.98 9.19 -19.78
CA ASN A 133 -4.05 8.73 -20.79
C ASN A 133 -4.50 7.41 -21.44
N LYS A 134 -5.79 7.13 -21.35
CA LYS A 134 -6.38 6.00 -22.06
C LYS A 134 -6.80 6.38 -23.47
#